data_d89dd85cbcc5ebd3ad1db15a23ab08b7
#
_entry.id   d89dd85cbcc5ebd3ad1db15a23ab08b7
#
_cell.length_a   1.000
_cell.length_b   1.000
_cell.length_c   1.000
_cell.angle_alpha   90.00
_cell.angle_beta   90.00
_cell.angle_gamma   90.00
#
_symmetry.space_group_name_H-M   'P 1'
#
loop_
_entity.id
_entity.type
_entity.pdbx_description
1 polymer ?
#
loop_
_entity_poly.entity_id
_entity_poly.type
_entity_poly.pdbx_seq_one_letter_code
_entity_poly.pdbx_strand_id
1 'polypeptide(L)'
;MSTFKLQEKRIPALTWTSTGLFIAASFVFFLPFDIPHKVTFPVGILTLASLWLCPWQITLALLFSAVGDYFGSCGNFLAQMGSFALAHVMYIVYFIDRYFTKVERDRKLTPKMKGYLAMVVFCTLALLTVVFSRIVPAAEPGIIRTGVTVYACLISTMMLLALLQRSSLFALGAVNFVFSDFILAWNIFVEPVPYSQYLIMVPYFLAQWLLFIRATPFRVAPEMRVMRF
;
A
#
# COMPACT_ATOMS: atom_id res chain seq x y z
N MET A 1 30.38 -7.86 -21.16
CA MET A 1 30.67 -7.04 -19.96
C MET A 1 30.06 -5.62 -19.99
N SER A 2 29.79 -5.03 -21.15
CA SER A 2 29.22 -3.67 -21.27
C SER A 2 27.71 -3.56 -20.98
N THR A 3 26.90 -4.52 -21.41
CA THR A 3 25.44 -4.55 -21.23
C THR A 3 25.02 -4.67 -19.77
N PHE A 4 25.74 -5.46 -18.98
CA PHE A 4 25.47 -5.63 -17.54
C PHE A 4 25.70 -4.34 -16.74
N LYS A 5 26.80 -3.60 -17.02
CA LYS A 5 27.08 -2.29 -16.38
C LYS A 5 26.08 -1.19 -16.77
N LEU A 6 25.54 -1.24 -18.01
CA LEU A 6 24.51 -0.32 -18.46
C LEU A 6 23.16 -0.59 -17.77
N GLN A 7 22.84 -1.84 -17.52
CA GLN A 7 21.62 -2.23 -16.80
C GLN A 7 21.70 -1.85 -15.31
N GLU A 8 22.88 -2.00 -14.70
CA GLU A 8 23.13 -1.62 -13.29
C GLU A 8 22.98 -0.10 -13.03
N LYS A 9 23.25 0.75 -14.02
CA LYS A 9 23.04 2.22 -13.95
C LYS A 9 21.62 2.66 -14.30
N ARG A 10 20.89 1.93 -15.15
CA ARG A 10 19.54 2.30 -15.61
C ARG A 10 18.47 2.09 -14.54
N ILE A 11 18.58 1.03 -13.75
CA ILE A 11 17.61 0.72 -12.68
C ILE A 11 17.53 1.86 -11.65
N PRO A 12 18.64 2.38 -11.08
CA PRO A 12 18.59 3.51 -10.17
C PRO A 12 17.98 4.77 -10.82
N ALA A 13 18.39 5.10 -12.03
CA ALA A 13 17.89 6.28 -12.73
C ALA A 13 16.38 6.21 -12.93
N LEU A 14 15.85 5.08 -13.43
CA LEU A 14 14.42 4.89 -13.63
C LEU A 14 13.64 4.97 -12.31
N THR A 15 14.18 4.39 -11.23
CA THR A 15 13.57 4.42 -9.90
C THR A 15 13.44 5.84 -9.38
N TRP A 16 14.49 6.64 -9.48
CA TRP A 16 14.48 8.02 -8.98
C TRP A 16 13.66 8.95 -9.88
N THR A 17 13.70 8.76 -11.19
CA THR A 17 12.88 9.53 -12.14
C THR A 17 11.38 9.24 -11.89
N SER A 18 10.99 7.98 -11.76
CA SER A 18 9.60 7.63 -11.47
C SER A 18 9.15 8.14 -10.09
N THR A 19 10.02 8.10 -9.08
CA THR A 19 9.77 8.71 -7.77
C THR A 19 9.55 10.21 -7.87
N GLY A 20 10.39 10.93 -8.60
CA GLY A 20 10.24 12.37 -8.82
C GLY A 20 8.93 12.73 -9.51
N LEU A 21 8.59 12.01 -10.57
CA LEU A 21 7.31 12.17 -11.30
C LEU A 21 6.10 11.84 -10.41
N PHE A 22 6.19 10.77 -9.62
CA PHE A 22 5.17 10.40 -8.66
C PHE A 22 4.93 11.51 -7.62
N ILE A 23 5.99 12.05 -7.02
CA ILE A 23 5.90 13.14 -6.04
C ILE A 23 5.26 14.37 -6.69
N ALA A 24 5.70 14.74 -7.90
CA ALA A 24 5.13 15.87 -8.63
C ALA A 24 3.63 15.66 -8.91
N ALA A 25 3.22 14.49 -9.38
CA ALA A 25 1.83 14.17 -9.64
C ALA A 25 1.00 14.14 -8.34
N SER A 26 1.56 13.64 -7.22
CA SER A 26 0.92 13.67 -5.91
C SER A 26 0.71 15.10 -5.42
N PHE A 27 1.64 16.00 -5.67
CA PHE A 27 1.48 17.43 -5.37
C PHE A 27 0.40 18.07 -6.24
N VAL A 28 0.38 17.80 -7.54
CA VAL A 28 -0.64 18.29 -8.48
C VAL A 28 -2.05 17.87 -8.07
N PHE A 29 -2.20 16.69 -7.44
CA PHE A 29 -3.49 16.24 -6.92
C PHE A 29 -4.09 17.23 -5.90
N PHE A 30 -3.28 17.84 -5.03
CA PHE A 30 -3.74 18.78 -4.01
C PHE A 30 -3.94 20.21 -4.52
N LEU A 31 -3.48 20.52 -5.73
CA LEU A 31 -3.65 21.83 -6.33
C LEU A 31 -5.09 22.00 -6.88
N PRO A 32 -5.62 23.23 -6.90
CA PRO A 32 -6.97 23.53 -7.34
C PRO A 32 -7.14 23.48 -8.87
N PHE A 33 -6.46 22.54 -9.53
CA PHE A 33 -6.63 22.31 -10.97
C PHE A 33 -7.76 21.32 -11.21
N ASP A 34 -8.65 21.65 -12.11
CA ASP A 34 -9.73 20.77 -12.56
C ASP A 34 -9.20 19.83 -13.66
N ILE A 35 -8.49 18.80 -13.24
CA ILE A 35 -7.97 17.76 -14.13
C ILE A 35 -8.78 16.49 -13.87
N PRO A 36 -9.50 15.96 -14.87
CA PRO A 36 -10.26 14.72 -14.72
C PRO A 36 -9.36 13.57 -14.21
N HIS A 37 -9.86 12.81 -13.26
CA HIS A 37 -9.19 11.61 -12.71
C HIS A 37 -7.75 11.83 -12.21
N LYS A 38 -7.40 13.05 -11.76
CA LYS A 38 -6.03 13.39 -11.33
C LYS A 38 -5.50 12.50 -10.20
N VAL A 39 -6.36 11.87 -9.44
CA VAL A 39 -6.00 10.93 -8.37
C VAL A 39 -5.29 9.68 -8.91
N THR A 40 -5.59 9.26 -10.14
CA THR A 40 -5.03 8.06 -10.78
C THR A 40 -3.56 8.26 -11.24
N PHE A 41 -3.15 9.49 -11.53
CA PHE A 41 -1.85 9.76 -12.14
C PHE A 41 -0.67 9.32 -11.27
N PRO A 42 -0.60 9.62 -9.96
CA PRO A 42 0.53 9.23 -9.14
C PRO A 42 0.77 7.72 -9.19
N VAL A 43 -0.27 6.93 -8.89
CA VAL A 43 -0.14 5.46 -8.86
C VAL A 43 0.03 4.89 -10.26
N GLY A 44 -0.56 5.50 -11.29
CA GLY A 44 -0.33 5.15 -12.70
C GLY A 44 1.14 5.27 -13.12
N ILE A 45 1.85 6.30 -12.66
CA ILE A 45 3.29 6.46 -12.90
C ILE A 45 4.07 5.32 -12.25
N LEU A 46 3.77 4.97 -10.99
CA LEU A 46 4.41 3.83 -10.33
C LEU A 46 4.08 2.51 -11.02
N THR A 47 2.84 2.34 -11.50
CA THR A 47 2.41 1.15 -12.26
C THR A 47 3.26 0.98 -13.50
N LEU A 48 3.41 2.03 -14.31
CA LEU A 48 4.24 1.98 -15.52
C LEU A 48 5.71 1.68 -15.19
N ALA A 49 6.28 2.33 -14.19
CA ALA A 49 7.66 2.07 -13.79
C ALA A 49 7.85 0.64 -13.26
N SER A 50 6.85 0.09 -12.57
CA SER A 50 6.91 -1.24 -11.97
C SER A 50 7.01 -2.37 -12.99
N LEU A 51 6.56 -2.17 -14.24
CA LEU A 51 6.70 -3.13 -15.34
C LEU A 51 8.17 -3.56 -15.56
N TRP A 52 9.12 -2.69 -15.28
CA TRP A 52 10.56 -2.95 -15.44
C TRP A 52 11.31 -3.08 -14.11
N LEU A 53 10.71 -2.59 -13.02
CA LEU A 53 11.40 -2.46 -11.73
C LEU A 53 10.91 -3.43 -10.66
N CYS A 54 9.73 -4.01 -10.78
CA CYS A 54 9.13 -4.79 -9.72
C CYS A 54 8.73 -6.20 -10.16
N PRO A 55 8.57 -7.14 -9.21
CA PRO A 55 7.90 -8.41 -9.49
C PRO A 55 6.46 -8.18 -9.97
N TRP A 56 5.95 -9.08 -10.80
CA TRP A 56 4.63 -8.96 -11.43
C TRP A 56 3.48 -8.78 -10.43
N GLN A 57 3.58 -9.35 -9.23
CA GLN A 57 2.58 -9.22 -8.18
C GLN A 57 2.45 -7.75 -7.73
N ILE A 58 3.57 -7.05 -7.56
CA ILE A 58 3.59 -5.62 -7.20
C ILE A 58 3.06 -4.77 -8.35
N THR A 59 3.42 -5.12 -9.59
CA THR A 59 2.90 -4.43 -10.78
C THR A 59 1.37 -4.56 -10.87
N LEU A 60 0.81 -5.75 -10.64
CA LEU A 60 -0.63 -5.95 -10.61
C LEU A 60 -1.29 -5.24 -9.41
N ALA A 61 -0.65 -5.23 -8.24
CA ALA A 61 -1.17 -4.50 -7.08
C ALA A 61 -1.28 -2.99 -7.37
N LEU A 62 -0.24 -2.39 -7.95
CA LEU A 62 -0.26 -0.99 -8.36
C LEU A 62 -1.28 -0.71 -9.47
N LEU A 63 -1.40 -1.61 -10.45
CA LEU A 63 -2.39 -1.51 -11.52
C LEU A 63 -3.81 -1.51 -10.94
N PHE A 64 -4.14 -2.49 -10.09
CA PHE A 64 -5.46 -2.53 -9.47
C PHE A 64 -5.72 -1.34 -8.55
N SER A 65 -4.70 -0.81 -7.89
CA SER A 65 -4.82 0.44 -7.12
C SER A 65 -5.14 1.63 -8.02
N ALA A 66 -4.43 1.79 -9.15
CA ALA A 66 -4.72 2.86 -10.12
C ALA A 66 -6.11 2.74 -10.74
N VAL A 67 -6.57 1.51 -11.00
CA VAL A 67 -7.95 1.23 -11.46
C VAL A 67 -8.97 1.59 -10.36
N GLY A 68 -8.64 1.29 -9.09
CA GLY A 68 -9.45 1.69 -7.94
C GLY A 68 -9.57 3.21 -7.82
N ASP A 69 -8.45 3.93 -7.97
CA ASP A 69 -8.43 5.41 -7.99
C ASP A 69 -9.31 5.98 -9.09
N TYR A 70 -9.25 5.36 -10.29
CA TYR A 70 -10.12 5.76 -11.41
C TYR A 70 -11.60 5.58 -11.07
N PHE A 71 -12.00 4.41 -10.58
CA PHE A 71 -13.40 4.17 -10.21
C PHE A 71 -13.87 5.04 -9.05
N GLY A 72 -13.00 5.32 -8.10
CA GLY A 72 -13.27 6.26 -7.02
C GLY A 72 -13.53 7.67 -7.54
N SER A 73 -12.75 8.13 -8.53
CA SER A 73 -12.96 9.43 -9.18
C SER A 73 -14.22 9.49 -10.05
N CYS A 74 -14.73 8.33 -10.47
CA CYS A 74 -16.03 8.21 -11.17
C CYS A 74 -17.22 8.07 -10.19
N GLY A 75 -16.99 8.07 -8.88
CA GLY A 75 -18.04 7.86 -7.87
C GLY A 75 -18.55 6.41 -7.77
N ASN A 76 -17.86 5.46 -8.38
CA ASN A 76 -18.25 4.04 -8.33
C ASN A 76 -17.52 3.33 -7.16
N PHE A 77 -18.08 3.47 -5.97
CA PHE A 77 -17.49 2.92 -4.74
C PHE A 77 -17.31 1.40 -4.77
N LEU A 78 -18.28 0.65 -5.32
CA LEU A 78 -18.19 -0.81 -5.35
C LEU A 78 -17.05 -1.30 -6.25
N ALA A 79 -16.88 -0.70 -7.42
CA ALA A 79 -15.78 -1.00 -8.31
C ALA A 79 -14.42 -0.54 -7.73
N GLN A 80 -14.40 0.60 -7.05
CA GLN A 80 -13.22 1.08 -6.30
C GLN A 80 -12.79 0.07 -5.25
N MET A 81 -13.70 -0.31 -4.35
CA MET A 81 -13.45 -1.27 -3.27
C MET A 81 -13.00 -2.63 -3.82
N GLY A 82 -13.66 -3.14 -4.87
CA GLY A 82 -13.29 -4.40 -5.52
C GLY A 82 -11.88 -4.34 -6.13
N SER A 83 -11.52 -3.25 -6.78
CA SER A 83 -10.19 -3.06 -7.36
C SER A 83 -9.11 -3.02 -6.28
N PHE A 84 -9.31 -2.27 -5.20
CA PHE A 84 -8.38 -2.24 -4.07
C PHE A 84 -8.31 -3.60 -3.35
N ALA A 85 -9.42 -4.34 -3.24
CA ALA A 85 -9.38 -5.70 -2.71
C ALA A 85 -8.46 -6.61 -3.53
N LEU A 86 -8.52 -6.54 -4.87
CA LEU A 86 -7.60 -7.26 -5.75
C LEU A 86 -6.15 -6.79 -5.58
N ALA A 87 -5.92 -5.49 -5.39
CA ALA A 87 -4.59 -4.97 -5.09
C ALA A 87 -4.02 -5.60 -3.80
N HIS A 88 -4.82 -5.68 -2.73
CA HIS A 88 -4.41 -6.32 -1.47
C HIS A 88 -4.14 -7.81 -1.64
N VAL A 89 -4.94 -8.52 -2.44
CA VAL A 89 -4.65 -9.92 -2.77
C VAL A 89 -3.29 -10.06 -3.45
N MET A 90 -2.94 -9.18 -4.39
CA MET A 90 -1.63 -9.22 -5.05
C MET A 90 -0.48 -8.91 -4.09
N TYR A 91 -0.63 -7.95 -3.17
CA TYR A 91 0.34 -7.72 -2.11
C TYR A 91 0.49 -8.93 -1.18
N ILE A 92 -0.61 -9.58 -0.80
CA ILE A 92 -0.61 -10.80 0.01
C ILE A 92 0.19 -11.90 -0.70
N VAL A 93 -0.10 -12.15 -1.99
CA VAL A 93 0.62 -13.15 -2.81
C VAL A 93 2.12 -12.81 -2.84
N TYR A 94 2.49 -11.56 -3.07
CA TYR A 94 3.87 -11.12 -3.06
C TYR A 94 4.57 -11.37 -1.71
N PHE A 95 3.93 -11.04 -0.60
CA PHE A 95 4.52 -11.22 0.72
C PHE A 95 4.64 -12.68 1.12
N ILE A 96 3.70 -13.53 0.72
CA ILE A 96 3.76 -14.98 0.92
C ILE A 96 4.93 -15.56 0.10
N ASP A 97 5.01 -15.27 -1.20
CA ASP A 97 6.08 -15.73 -2.08
C ASP A 97 7.44 -15.29 -1.54
N ARG A 98 7.58 -14.02 -1.19
CA ARG A 98 8.80 -13.49 -0.60
C ARG A 98 9.17 -14.13 0.74
N TYR A 99 8.20 -14.48 1.58
CA TYR A 99 8.45 -15.13 2.87
C TYR A 99 9.02 -16.54 2.69
N PHE A 100 8.53 -17.30 1.70
CA PHE A 100 9.00 -18.66 1.45
C PHE A 100 10.30 -18.72 0.63
N THR A 101 10.55 -17.76 -0.26
CA THR A 101 11.75 -17.75 -1.11
C THR A 101 12.98 -17.17 -0.45
N LYS A 102 12.85 -16.39 0.64
CA LYS A 102 14.00 -15.79 1.30
C LYS A 102 14.68 -16.72 2.28
N VAL A 103 16.00 -16.87 2.12
CA VAL A 103 16.96 -17.61 2.96
C VAL A 103 17.08 -17.01 4.39
N GLU A 104 16.45 -15.89 4.70
CA GLU A 104 16.47 -15.27 6.04
C GLU A 104 15.53 -15.97 7.06
N ARG A 105 14.96 -17.11 6.71
CA ARG A 105 14.00 -17.89 7.51
C ARG A 105 14.55 -18.35 8.88
N ASP A 106 15.86 -18.48 9.01
CA ASP A 106 16.49 -19.04 10.23
C ASP A 106 16.83 -18.01 11.32
N ARG A 107 16.54 -16.73 11.14
CA ARG A 107 16.74 -15.75 12.20
C ARG A 107 15.65 -15.86 13.26
N LYS A 108 16.03 -16.38 14.42
CA LYS A 108 15.18 -16.36 15.62
C LYS A 108 14.67 -14.94 15.89
N LEU A 109 13.39 -14.81 16.19
CA LEU A 109 12.79 -13.54 16.59
C LEU A 109 13.42 -13.04 17.86
N THR A 110 14.02 -11.87 17.84
CA THR A 110 14.54 -11.23 19.06
C THR A 110 13.39 -10.87 19.99
N PRO A 111 13.61 -10.76 21.32
CA PRO A 111 12.57 -10.33 22.26
C PRO A 111 11.92 -8.99 21.88
N LYS A 112 12.72 -8.01 21.42
CA LYS A 112 12.22 -6.71 20.92
C LYS A 112 11.27 -6.88 19.73
N MET A 113 11.59 -7.77 18.81
CA MET A 113 10.78 -8.03 17.64
C MET A 113 9.49 -8.77 17.96
N LYS A 114 9.53 -9.68 18.95
CA LYS A 114 8.31 -10.33 19.47
C LYS A 114 7.38 -9.30 20.10
N GLY A 115 7.92 -8.37 20.90
CA GLY A 115 7.16 -7.27 21.50
C GLY A 115 6.54 -6.35 20.45
N TYR A 116 7.31 -5.96 19.44
CA TYR A 116 6.80 -5.17 18.32
C TYR A 116 5.67 -5.87 17.57
N LEU A 117 5.87 -7.15 17.23
CA LEU A 117 4.84 -7.94 16.54
C LEU A 117 3.58 -8.09 17.39
N ALA A 118 3.73 -8.36 18.69
CA ALA A 118 2.60 -8.44 19.64
C ALA A 118 1.84 -7.11 19.72
N MET A 119 2.54 -5.98 19.78
CA MET A 119 1.95 -4.65 19.78
C MET A 119 1.14 -4.41 18.49
N VAL A 120 1.71 -4.75 17.34
CA VAL A 120 1.02 -4.55 16.06
C VAL A 120 -0.21 -5.44 15.93
N VAL A 121 -0.10 -6.71 16.33
CA VAL A 121 -1.27 -7.62 16.37
C VAL A 121 -2.35 -7.05 17.29
N PHE A 122 -1.99 -6.56 18.46
CA PHE A 122 -2.93 -5.92 19.38
C PHE A 122 -3.60 -4.69 18.75
N CYS A 123 -2.81 -3.78 18.15
CA CYS A 123 -3.36 -2.60 17.47
C CYS A 123 -4.27 -2.99 16.28
N THR A 124 -3.90 -4.04 15.53
CA THR A 124 -4.73 -4.54 14.43
C THR A 124 -6.06 -5.09 14.94
N LEU A 125 -6.04 -5.86 16.03
CA LEU A 125 -7.27 -6.38 16.64
C LEU A 125 -8.14 -5.25 17.20
N ALA A 126 -7.56 -4.26 17.85
CA ALA A 126 -8.27 -3.07 18.32
C ALA A 126 -8.92 -2.32 17.16
N LEU A 127 -8.18 -2.10 16.06
CA LEU A 127 -8.71 -1.48 14.85
C LEU A 127 -9.87 -2.29 14.26
N LEU A 128 -9.73 -3.60 14.10
CA LEU A 128 -10.78 -4.48 13.61
C LEU A 128 -12.02 -4.44 14.51
N THR A 129 -11.84 -4.36 15.83
CA THR A 129 -12.96 -4.20 16.77
C THR A 129 -13.75 -2.91 16.48
N VAL A 130 -13.05 -1.80 16.20
CA VAL A 130 -13.72 -0.54 15.81
C VAL A 130 -14.41 -0.69 14.44
N VAL A 131 -13.75 -1.31 13.45
CA VAL A 131 -14.33 -1.53 12.12
C VAL A 131 -15.62 -2.36 12.22
N PHE A 132 -15.59 -3.49 12.95
CA PHE A 132 -16.74 -4.40 13.07
C PHE A 132 -17.86 -3.84 13.96
N SER A 133 -17.53 -2.97 14.91
CA SER A 133 -18.55 -2.38 15.82
C SER A 133 -19.15 -1.07 15.29
N ARG A 134 -18.45 -0.33 14.43
CA ARG A 134 -18.89 0.99 13.96
C ARG A 134 -19.09 1.07 12.45
N ILE A 135 -18.09 0.66 11.65
CA ILE A 135 -18.11 0.84 10.20
C ILE A 135 -19.02 -0.21 9.53
N VAL A 136 -18.82 -1.50 9.84
CA VAL A 136 -19.59 -2.59 9.21
C VAL A 136 -21.10 -2.45 9.48
N PRO A 137 -21.58 -2.17 10.70
CA PRO A 137 -23.01 -1.96 10.92
C PRO A 137 -23.59 -0.72 10.24
N ALA A 138 -22.78 0.33 10.05
CA ALA A 138 -23.18 1.57 9.38
C ALA A 138 -23.24 1.44 7.84
N ALA A 139 -22.54 0.48 7.27
CA ALA A 139 -22.60 0.20 5.83
C ALA A 139 -23.98 -0.37 5.43
N GLU A 140 -24.44 -0.05 4.22
CA GLU A 140 -25.70 -0.57 3.68
C GLU A 140 -25.73 -2.11 3.68
N PRO A 141 -26.84 -2.73 4.16
CA PRO A 141 -26.97 -4.17 4.12
C PRO A 141 -26.86 -4.72 2.70
N GLY A 142 -26.28 -5.93 2.60
CA GLY A 142 -26.10 -6.60 1.31
C GLY A 142 -24.64 -6.56 0.84
N ILE A 143 -24.43 -6.32 -0.46
CA ILE A 143 -23.11 -6.47 -1.09
C ILE A 143 -22.07 -5.48 -0.53
N ILE A 144 -22.49 -4.26 -0.15
CA ILE A 144 -21.57 -3.23 0.40
C ILE A 144 -21.06 -3.68 1.76
N ARG A 145 -21.95 -4.06 2.69
CA ARG A 145 -21.56 -4.52 4.02
C ARG A 145 -20.67 -5.76 3.97
N THR A 146 -21.01 -6.72 3.12
CA THR A 146 -20.20 -7.92 2.90
C THR A 146 -18.83 -7.54 2.32
N GLY A 147 -18.81 -6.65 1.33
CA GLY A 147 -17.57 -6.15 0.72
C GLY A 147 -16.66 -5.46 1.72
N VAL A 148 -17.19 -4.55 2.55
CA VAL A 148 -16.44 -3.86 3.61
C VAL A 148 -15.86 -4.86 4.62
N THR A 149 -16.64 -5.89 4.99
CA THR A 149 -16.20 -6.97 5.89
C THR A 149 -15.01 -7.75 5.31
N VAL A 150 -15.15 -8.21 4.07
CA VAL A 150 -14.08 -8.95 3.36
C VAL A 150 -12.86 -8.06 3.16
N TYR A 151 -13.07 -6.81 2.78
CA TYR A 151 -12.00 -5.84 2.58
C TYR A 151 -11.18 -5.59 3.85
N ALA A 152 -11.85 -5.40 4.99
CA ALA A 152 -11.18 -5.22 6.28
C ALA A 152 -10.30 -6.42 6.66
N CYS A 153 -10.74 -7.63 6.38
CA CYS A 153 -9.96 -8.85 6.58
C CYS A 153 -8.75 -8.90 5.64
N LEU A 154 -8.92 -8.55 4.36
CA LEU A 154 -7.84 -8.57 3.36
C LEU A 154 -6.74 -7.56 3.70
N ILE A 155 -7.09 -6.30 3.98
CA ILE A 155 -6.10 -5.26 4.27
C ILE A 155 -5.35 -5.56 5.57
N SER A 156 -6.04 -6.09 6.59
CA SER A 156 -5.41 -6.50 7.85
C SER A 156 -4.43 -7.67 7.63
N THR A 157 -4.81 -8.65 6.81
CA THR A 157 -3.94 -9.78 6.43
C THR A 157 -2.71 -9.28 5.67
N MET A 158 -2.89 -8.39 4.71
CA MET A 158 -1.80 -7.75 3.97
C MET A 158 -0.83 -7.05 4.92
N MET A 159 -1.33 -6.27 5.87
CA MET A 159 -0.50 -5.57 6.86
C MET A 159 0.30 -6.54 7.71
N LEU A 160 -0.32 -7.58 8.27
CA LEU A 160 0.37 -8.58 9.08
C LEU A 160 1.49 -9.28 8.29
N LEU A 161 1.24 -9.66 7.04
CA LEU A 161 2.23 -10.26 6.17
C LEU A 161 3.37 -9.30 5.80
N ALA A 162 3.07 -8.02 5.61
CA ALA A 162 4.08 -6.98 5.40
C ALA A 162 5.03 -6.84 6.61
N LEU A 163 4.49 -6.91 7.83
CA LEU A 163 5.27 -6.86 9.06
C LEU A 163 6.19 -8.07 9.23
N LEU A 164 5.74 -9.26 8.83
CA LEU A 164 6.54 -10.47 8.82
C LEU A 164 7.73 -10.40 7.84
N GLN A 165 7.74 -9.44 6.90
CA GLN A 165 8.88 -9.24 5.98
C GLN A 165 10.13 -8.65 6.66
N ARG A 166 10.05 -8.24 7.92
CA ARG A 166 11.15 -7.61 8.66
C ARG A 166 11.78 -6.43 7.90
N SER A 167 10.94 -5.61 7.31
CA SER A 167 11.33 -4.42 6.55
C SER A 167 10.50 -3.24 7.02
N SER A 168 11.17 -2.22 7.57
CA SER A 168 10.52 -0.99 8.02
C SER A 168 9.71 -0.31 6.91
N LEU A 169 10.20 -0.33 5.67
CA LEU A 169 9.50 0.28 4.54
C LEU A 169 8.20 -0.46 4.20
N PHE A 170 8.20 -1.80 4.21
CA PHE A 170 6.95 -2.55 4.03
C PHE A 170 5.99 -2.35 5.20
N ALA A 171 6.51 -2.34 6.43
CA ALA A 171 5.71 -2.11 7.62
C ALA A 171 5.04 -0.72 7.60
N LEU A 172 5.83 0.34 7.36
CA LEU A 172 5.31 1.70 7.27
C LEU A 172 4.34 1.86 6.08
N GLY A 173 4.66 1.28 4.93
CA GLY A 173 3.75 1.29 3.78
C GLY A 173 2.41 0.66 4.10
N ALA A 174 2.40 -0.54 4.69
CA ALA A 174 1.17 -1.24 5.03
C ALA A 174 0.36 -0.50 6.12
N VAL A 175 1.02 0.03 7.15
CA VAL A 175 0.35 0.81 8.21
C VAL A 175 -0.29 2.08 7.65
N ASN A 176 0.41 2.82 6.78
CA ASN A 176 -0.16 4.00 6.12
C ASN A 176 -1.34 3.64 5.22
N PHE A 177 -1.30 2.50 4.54
CA PHE A 177 -2.41 2.03 3.71
C PHE A 177 -3.65 1.75 4.57
N VAL A 178 -3.49 0.97 5.64
CA VAL A 178 -4.58 0.66 6.58
C VAL A 178 -5.15 1.92 7.21
N PHE A 179 -4.30 2.87 7.59
CA PHE A 179 -4.75 4.15 8.16
C PHE A 179 -5.58 4.96 7.15
N SER A 180 -5.10 5.08 5.91
CA SER A 180 -5.83 5.74 4.83
C SER A 180 -7.23 5.15 4.64
N ASP A 181 -7.30 3.84 4.50
CA ASP A 181 -8.56 3.14 4.21
C ASP A 181 -9.51 3.15 5.41
N PHE A 182 -8.98 3.13 6.63
CA PHE A 182 -9.78 3.32 7.84
C PHE A 182 -10.47 4.69 7.84
N ILE A 183 -9.73 5.77 7.56
CA ILE A 183 -10.30 7.13 7.48
C ILE A 183 -11.30 7.23 6.32
N LEU A 184 -10.99 6.63 5.17
CA LEU A 184 -11.91 6.58 4.03
C LEU A 184 -13.24 5.91 4.39
N ALA A 185 -13.17 4.73 5.00
CA ALA A 185 -14.36 3.98 5.40
C ALA A 185 -15.16 4.70 6.49
N TRP A 186 -14.47 5.32 7.47
CA TRP A 186 -15.14 6.14 8.49
C TRP A 186 -15.87 7.33 7.88
N ASN A 187 -15.20 8.06 6.98
CA ASN A 187 -15.75 9.22 6.29
C ASN A 187 -16.96 8.90 5.41
N ILE A 188 -17.00 7.68 4.83
CA ILE A 188 -18.12 7.26 3.96
C ILE A 188 -19.30 6.73 4.79
N PHE A 189 -19.06 5.92 5.82
CA PHE A 189 -20.11 5.13 6.46
C PHE A 189 -20.53 5.63 7.83
N VAL A 190 -19.66 6.34 8.57
CA VAL A 190 -19.95 6.73 9.95
C VAL A 190 -20.28 8.22 10.03
N GLU A 191 -19.31 9.07 9.73
CA GLU A 191 -19.47 10.52 9.77
C GLU A 191 -18.38 11.23 8.95
N PRO A 192 -18.64 12.41 8.42
CA PRO A 192 -17.66 13.20 7.68
C PRO A 192 -16.44 13.56 8.55
N VAL A 193 -15.25 13.27 8.04
CA VAL A 193 -13.98 13.56 8.72
C VAL A 193 -13.43 14.91 8.23
N PRO A 194 -13.16 15.88 9.11
CA PRO A 194 -12.51 17.12 8.72
C PRO A 194 -11.16 16.84 8.03
N TYR A 195 -10.89 17.56 6.94
CA TYR A 195 -9.68 17.39 6.15
C TYR A 195 -9.46 15.96 5.62
N SER A 196 -10.54 15.19 5.42
CA SER A 196 -10.49 13.78 4.97
C SER A 196 -9.64 13.61 3.72
N GLN A 197 -9.68 14.53 2.76
CA GLN A 197 -8.86 14.48 1.56
C GLN A 197 -7.36 14.32 1.88
N TYR A 198 -6.84 15.07 2.85
CA TYR A 198 -5.42 14.99 3.24
C TYR A 198 -5.15 13.75 4.09
N LEU A 199 -6.03 13.45 5.03
CA LEU A 199 -5.87 12.30 5.94
C LEU A 199 -5.97 10.96 5.22
N ILE A 200 -6.63 10.90 4.08
CA ILE A 200 -6.72 9.73 3.21
C ILE A 200 -5.56 9.72 2.22
N MET A 201 -5.40 10.78 1.43
CA MET A 201 -4.53 10.72 0.25
C MET A 201 -3.04 10.84 0.57
N VAL A 202 -2.63 11.58 1.61
CA VAL A 202 -1.21 11.67 1.99
C VAL A 202 -0.68 10.30 2.44
N PRO A 203 -1.30 9.59 3.41
CA PRO A 203 -0.83 8.26 3.81
C PRO A 203 -1.01 7.22 2.69
N TYR A 204 -2.04 7.34 1.84
CA TYR A 204 -2.22 6.48 0.67
C TYR A 204 -1.05 6.58 -0.31
N PHE A 205 -0.70 7.80 -0.76
CA PHE A 205 0.43 8.00 -1.66
C PHE A 205 1.74 7.56 -1.02
N LEU A 206 1.95 7.87 0.25
CA LEU A 206 3.13 7.40 0.98
C LEU A 206 3.19 5.87 1.03
N ALA A 207 2.07 5.19 1.28
CA ALA A 207 1.98 3.74 1.29
C ALA A 207 2.38 3.13 -0.06
N GLN A 208 1.78 3.62 -1.16
CA GLN A 208 2.07 3.14 -2.51
C GLN A 208 3.54 3.30 -2.87
N TRP A 209 4.13 4.46 -2.56
CA TRP A 209 5.54 4.71 -2.81
C TRP A 209 6.47 3.82 -1.97
N LEU A 210 6.19 3.65 -0.67
CA LEU A 210 7.00 2.81 0.22
C LEU A 210 6.98 1.35 -0.19
N LEU A 211 5.82 0.83 -0.59
CA LEU A 211 5.68 -0.53 -1.09
C LEU A 211 6.41 -0.72 -2.41
N PHE A 212 6.28 0.24 -3.34
CA PHE A 212 6.99 0.25 -4.62
C PHE A 212 8.50 0.28 -4.43
N ILE A 213 9.04 1.30 -3.73
CA ILE A 213 10.50 1.50 -3.61
C ILE A 213 11.17 0.31 -2.90
N ARG A 214 10.48 -0.32 -1.95
CA ARG A 214 11.02 -1.49 -1.25
C ARG A 214 10.98 -2.76 -2.11
N ALA A 215 10.05 -2.86 -3.01
CA ALA A 215 9.92 -4.00 -3.92
C ALA A 215 10.89 -3.93 -5.11
N THR A 216 11.42 -2.74 -5.45
CA THR A 216 12.44 -2.62 -6.50
C THR A 216 13.70 -3.40 -6.14
N PRO A 217 14.41 -4.01 -7.10
CA PRO A 217 15.68 -4.70 -6.85
C PRO A 217 16.81 -3.73 -6.51
N PHE A 218 16.57 -2.44 -6.62
CA PHE A 218 17.51 -1.41 -6.24
C PHE A 218 17.89 -1.57 -4.77
N ARG A 219 19.15 -1.91 -4.50
CA ARG A 219 19.70 -1.87 -3.16
C ARG A 219 19.80 -0.40 -2.76
N VAL A 220 18.82 0.07 -2.02
CA VAL A 220 19.01 1.28 -1.22
C VAL A 220 20.32 1.09 -0.45
N ALA A 221 21.19 2.11 -0.50
CA ALA A 221 22.55 2.04 -0.01
C ALA A 221 22.69 1.33 1.34
N PRO A 222 23.84 0.67 1.61
CA PRO A 222 24.06 -0.10 2.85
C PRO A 222 23.69 0.65 4.14
N GLU A 223 23.75 1.97 4.11
CA GLU A 223 23.45 2.85 5.23
C GLU A 223 21.98 2.80 5.72
N MET A 224 21.01 2.54 4.83
CA MET A 224 19.62 2.28 5.24
C MET A 224 19.38 0.82 5.71
N ARG A 225 20.40 -0.02 5.68
CA ARG A 225 20.36 -1.35 6.31
C ARG A 225 20.41 -1.29 7.84
N VAL A 226 20.78 -0.17 8.43
CA VAL A 226 21.05 -0.04 9.88
C VAL A 226 19.76 0.04 10.72
N MET A 227 18.61 0.34 10.13
CA MET A 227 17.34 0.16 10.83
C MET A 227 16.82 -1.29 10.68
N ARG A 228 17.65 -2.24 11.05
CA ARG A 228 17.23 -3.61 11.33
C ARG A 228 16.81 -3.67 12.80
N PHE A 229 15.50 -3.68 13.00
CA PHE A 229 14.93 -4.05 14.29
C PHE A 229 15.32 -5.49 14.66
#